data_84206f1217cdcd294eb036a961814bc1
#
_entry.id   84206f1217cdcd294eb036a961814bc1
#
_cell.length_a   1.000
_cell.length_b   1.000
_cell.length_c   1.000
_cell.angle_alpha   90.00
_cell.angle_beta   90.00
_cell.angle_gamma   90.00
#
_symmetry.space_group_name_H-M   'P 1'
#
loop_
_entity.id
_entity.type
_entity.pdbx_description
1 polymer ?
#
loop_
_entity_poly.entity_id
_entity_poly.type
_entity_poly.pdbx_seq_one_letter_code
_entity_poly.pdbx_strand_id
1 'polypeptide(L)'
;MKTHLDRLWQTFDILFVTGLAVALFLGSKVTPLLVVAGVLPIPFLLHKLKDRELHVPLRTLLAPFGLYFVYSLLALFFFTGLAPSDPKPVNPSLEFYAVAIAMLAVGLTRGLQVRNLAEILHRLMPGLLLACFLLLTYLMFAGIRDACRVRGLAPWPFIPALLFSTLALLTLVGWERFSARERWMRATILALSIVVSTTFTGSRGVAVAQLGVFGCLFLLSILPAFRNKLPHWHHLGSAVAGGVFVSLSIGLATTCGPADRFSSTATTLESLVSRLTAPKVSTETAATAKLPALPTVESNQQPKSETASDTLAQATSDEAISQRLAMWQTSIAAIKESPVFGHGSLYLQKLISEPYGYQHNHNQYLTWLVTGGLLQLALGLVFLAVPWFVSTGLSLADRLLLTIAVSLLWGIAMMFDSFLNLKFYTHYYCLLCGVLYAFVNSLREGDAR
;
A
#
# COMPACT_ATOMS: atom_id res chain seq x y z
N MET A 1 -29.07 -33.37 0.40
CA MET A 1 -27.76 -33.39 -0.33
C MET A 1 -27.35 -32.00 -0.82
N LYS A 2 -28.22 -31.23 -1.51
CA LYS A 2 -27.94 -29.88 -2.02
C LYS A 2 -27.52 -28.90 -0.89
N THR A 3 -28.20 -28.92 0.24
CA THR A 3 -27.92 -28.04 1.40
C THR A 3 -26.58 -28.35 2.11
N HIS A 4 -26.12 -29.60 2.10
CA HIS A 4 -24.82 -29.98 2.66
C HIS A 4 -23.67 -29.54 1.76
N LEU A 5 -23.84 -29.68 0.45
CA LEU A 5 -22.87 -29.24 -0.55
C LEU A 5 -22.72 -27.69 -0.52
N ASP A 6 -23.83 -26.97 -0.38
CA ASP A 6 -23.82 -25.50 -0.29
C ASP A 6 -23.10 -25.01 0.99
N ARG A 7 -23.27 -25.72 2.14
CA ARG A 7 -22.52 -25.39 3.38
C ARG A 7 -21.03 -25.69 3.25
N LEU A 8 -20.66 -26.81 2.61
CA LEU A 8 -19.27 -27.14 2.33
C LEU A 8 -18.60 -26.07 1.46
N TRP A 9 -19.29 -25.62 0.40
CA TRP A 9 -18.78 -24.55 -0.45
C TRP A 9 -18.65 -23.22 0.31
N GLN A 10 -19.61 -22.86 1.14
CA GLN A 10 -19.51 -21.66 1.99
C GLN A 10 -18.34 -21.74 2.95
N THR A 11 -18.15 -22.89 3.59
CA THR A 11 -17.00 -23.10 4.50
C THR A 11 -15.68 -23.01 3.74
N PHE A 12 -15.60 -23.60 2.53
CA PHE A 12 -14.42 -23.51 1.68
C PHE A 12 -14.13 -22.05 1.26
N ASP A 13 -15.16 -21.29 0.87
CA ASP A 13 -15.00 -19.89 0.46
C ASP A 13 -14.54 -19.01 1.65
N ILE A 14 -15.08 -19.24 2.84
CA ILE A 14 -14.63 -18.57 4.07
C ILE A 14 -13.17 -18.91 4.36
N LEU A 15 -12.80 -20.18 4.33
CA LEU A 15 -11.42 -20.63 4.54
C LEU A 15 -10.47 -20.09 3.45
N PHE A 16 -10.94 -20.00 2.21
CA PHE A 16 -10.15 -19.44 1.11
C PHE A 16 -9.92 -17.93 1.30
N VAL A 17 -10.96 -17.14 1.58
CA VAL A 17 -10.84 -15.70 1.83
C VAL A 17 -10.00 -15.44 3.07
N THR A 18 -10.20 -16.24 4.13
CA THR A 18 -9.40 -16.18 5.36
C THR A 18 -7.96 -16.58 5.11
N GLY A 19 -7.73 -17.69 4.40
CA GLY A 19 -6.39 -18.15 4.02
C GLY A 19 -5.68 -17.15 3.12
N LEU A 20 -6.41 -16.48 2.23
CA LEU A 20 -5.88 -15.43 1.39
C LEU A 20 -5.50 -14.19 2.22
N ALA A 21 -6.35 -13.75 3.14
CA ALA A 21 -6.04 -12.67 4.07
C ALA A 21 -4.81 -13.00 4.92
N VAL A 22 -4.72 -14.22 5.45
CA VAL A 22 -3.56 -14.70 6.22
C VAL A 22 -2.32 -14.81 5.33
N ALA A 23 -2.42 -15.31 4.11
CA ALA A 23 -1.31 -15.40 3.16
C ALA A 23 -0.76 -14.02 2.79
N LEU A 24 -1.60 -13.00 2.72
CA LEU A 24 -1.20 -11.61 2.53
C LEU A 24 -0.29 -11.11 3.65
N PHE A 25 -0.52 -11.55 4.89
CA PHE A 25 0.34 -11.23 6.03
C PHE A 25 1.57 -12.13 6.14
N LEU A 26 1.44 -13.40 5.74
CA LEU A 26 2.48 -14.40 5.94
C LEU A 26 3.48 -14.51 4.77
N GLY A 27 3.17 -13.91 3.61
CA GLY A 27 4.16 -13.73 2.55
C GLY A 27 4.01 -14.55 1.29
N SER A 28 4.88 -14.24 0.36
CA SER A 28 4.80 -14.49 -1.07
C SER A 28 4.90 -15.93 -1.56
N LYS A 29 5.38 -16.86 -0.74
CA LYS A 29 5.62 -18.25 -1.20
C LYS A 29 4.33 -19.02 -1.47
N VAL A 30 3.23 -18.63 -0.80
CA VAL A 30 1.91 -19.25 -0.96
C VAL A 30 1.09 -18.58 -2.06
N THR A 31 1.45 -17.36 -2.46
CA THR A 31 0.71 -16.56 -3.45
C THR A 31 0.55 -17.27 -4.80
N PRO A 32 1.57 -17.89 -5.41
CA PRO A 32 1.39 -18.59 -6.69
C PRO A 32 0.40 -19.74 -6.61
N LEU A 33 0.41 -20.50 -5.53
CA LEU A 33 -0.51 -21.62 -5.31
C LEU A 33 -1.96 -21.13 -5.16
N LEU A 34 -2.17 -20.03 -4.44
CA LEU A 34 -3.47 -19.39 -4.28
C LEU A 34 -3.98 -18.80 -5.61
N VAL A 35 -3.09 -18.22 -6.41
CA VAL A 35 -3.44 -17.73 -7.74
C VAL A 35 -3.91 -18.88 -8.62
N VAL A 36 -3.17 -19.99 -8.69
CA VAL A 36 -3.57 -21.17 -9.47
C VAL A 36 -4.90 -21.73 -8.96
N ALA A 37 -5.05 -21.92 -7.65
CA ALA A 37 -6.29 -22.41 -7.05
C ALA A 37 -7.48 -21.47 -7.27
N GLY A 38 -7.23 -20.15 -7.37
CA GLY A 38 -8.26 -19.15 -7.62
C GLY A 38 -8.63 -19.00 -9.10
N VAL A 39 -7.66 -19.17 -10.03
CA VAL A 39 -7.86 -18.99 -11.46
C VAL A 39 -8.56 -20.18 -12.12
N LEU A 40 -8.19 -21.40 -11.73
CA LEU A 40 -8.75 -22.62 -12.32
C LEU A 40 -10.29 -22.67 -12.36
N PRO A 41 -11.04 -22.29 -11.30
CA PRO A 41 -12.47 -22.31 -11.32
C PRO A 41 -13.13 -21.08 -11.96
N ILE A 42 -12.37 -20.07 -12.44
CA ILE A 42 -12.94 -18.84 -13.02
C ILE A 42 -13.97 -19.10 -14.13
N PRO A 43 -13.71 -19.95 -15.13
CA PRO A 43 -14.71 -20.19 -16.20
C PRO A 43 -16.05 -20.71 -15.65
N PHE A 44 -15.99 -21.63 -14.69
CA PHE A 44 -17.18 -22.16 -14.02
C PHE A 44 -17.89 -21.09 -13.18
N LEU A 45 -17.13 -20.23 -12.52
CA LEU A 45 -17.64 -19.13 -11.70
C LEU A 45 -18.32 -18.05 -12.55
N LEU A 46 -17.72 -17.69 -13.68
CA LEU A 46 -18.29 -16.73 -14.62
C LEU A 46 -19.63 -17.23 -15.17
N HIS A 47 -19.73 -18.54 -15.46
CA HIS A 47 -21.00 -19.14 -15.87
C HIS A 47 -22.09 -19.00 -14.79
N LYS A 48 -21.75 -19.25 -13.51
CA LYS A 48 -22.68 -19.07 -12.39
C LYS A 48 -23.05 -17.62 -12.12
N LEU A 49 -22.18 -16.67 -12.46
CA LEU A 49 -22.41 -15.23 -12.25
C LEU A 49 -23.20 -14.59 -13.39
N LYS A 50 -23.33 -15.28 -14.54
CA LYS A 50 -24.04 -14.75 -15.71
C LYS A 50 -25.48 -14.32 -15.42
N ASP A 51 -26.15 -15.06 -14.53
CA ASP A 51 -27.55 -14.84 -14.20
C ASP A 51 -27.71 -13.98 -12.92
N ARG A 52 -26.60 -13.45 -12.37
CA ARG A 52 -26.65 -12.64 -11.16
C ARG A 52 -26.79 -11.17 -11.52
N GLU A 53 -27.82 -10.51 -11.02
CA GLU A 53 -27.93 -9.06 -11.11
C GLU A 53 -26.87 -8.39 -10.23
N LEU A 54 -26.00 -7.60 -10.87
CA LEU A 54 -24.97 -6.82 -10.19
C LEU A 54 -25.45 -5.39 -10.03
N HIS A 55 -25.53 -4.93 -8.79
CA HIS A 55 -25.98 -3.57 -8.49
C HIS A 55 -25.00 -2.50 -8.98
N VAL A 56 -23.70 -2.83 -8.99
CA VAL A 56 -22.66 -1.98 -9.57
C VAL A 56 -22.21 -2.61 -10.89
N PRO A 57 -22.26 -1.88 -12.01
CA PRO A 57 -21.83 -2.43 -13.30
C PRO A 57 -20.36 -2.86 -13.28
N LEU A 58 -20.05 -4.03 -13.82
CA LEU A 58 -18.70 -4.58 -13.84
C LEU A 58 -17.70 -3.68 -14.57
N ARG A 59 -18.18 -2.89 -15.55
CA ARG A 59 -17.36 -1.89 -16.25
C ARG A 59 -16.71 -0.84 -15.33
N THR A 60 -17.33 -0.52 -14.19
CA THR A 60 -16.77 0.46 -13.23
C THR A 60 -15.49 -0.04 -12.58
N LEU A 61 -15.33 -1.36 -12.48
CA LEU A 61 -14.10 -2.01 -12.05
C LEU A 61 -13.15 -2.22 -13.23
N LEU A 62 -13.62 -2.84 -14.31
CA LEU A 62 -12.73 -3.32 -15.38
C LEU A 62 -12.16 -2.20 -16.25
N ALA A 63 -12.89 -1.09 -16.49
CA ALA A 63 -12.40 -0.03 -17.35
C ALA A 63 -11.14 0.68 -16.81
N PRO A 64 -11.06 1.11 -15.53
CA PRO A 64 -9.85 1.69 -14.97
C PRO A 64 -8.64 0.72 -15.02
N PHE A 65 -8.87 -0.56 -14.74
CA PHE A 65 -7.83 -1.58 -14.81
C PHE A 65 -7.34 -1.79 -16.24
N GLY A 66 -8.27 -1.96 -17.19
CA GLY A 66 -7.95 -2.16 -18.59
C GLY A 66 -7.14 -1.00 -19.17
N LEU A 67 -7.60 0.24 -18.94
CA LEU A 67 -6.90 1.44 -19.40
C LEU A 67 -5.50 1.55 -18.81
N TYR A 68 -5.35 1.38 -17.51
CA TYR A 68 -4.05 1.46 -16.85
C TYR A 68 -3.09 0.37 -17.34
N PHE A 69 -3.53 -0.88 -17.40
CA PHE A 69 -2.67 -2.00 -17.81
C PHE A 69 -2.30 -1.96 -19.29
N VAL A 70 -3.26 -1.65 -20.16
CA VAL A 70 -2.98 -1.53 -21.61
C VAL A 70 -1.96 -0.43 -21.84
N TYR A 71 -2.15 0.75 -21.23
CA TYR A 71 -1.17 1.83 -21.39
C TYR A 71 0.19 1.47 -20.79
N SER A 72 0.23 0.85 -19.63
CA SER A 72 1.49 0.42 -19.00
C SER A 72 2.23 -0.63 -19.86
N LEU A 73 1.51 -1.51 -20.54
CA LEU A 73 2.08 -2.44 -21.52
C LEU A 73 2.59 -1.70 -22.76
N LEU A 74 1.83 -0.73 -23.28
CA LEU A 74 2.28 0.11 -24.39
C LEU A 74 3.55 0.89 -24.02
N ALA A 75 3.60 1.47 -22.82
CA ALA A 75 4.79 2.15 -22.31
C ALA A 75 5.99 1.21 -22.16
N LEU A 76 5.77 -0.06 -21.87
CA LEU A 76 6.83 -1.06 -21.82
C LEU A 76 7.41 -1.36 -23.21
N PHE A 77 6.58 -1.48 -24.25
CA PHE A 77 7.02 -1.94 -25.57
C PHE A 77 7.38 -0.82 -26.54
N PHE A 78 6.67 0.31 -26.50
CA PHE A 78 6.77 1.34 -27.52
C PHE A 78 7.61 2.55 -27.15
N PHE A 79 7.78 2.83 -25.85
CA PHE A 79 8.53 4.02 -25.41
C PHE A 79 9.96 3.71 -24.96
N THR A 80 10.42 2.49 -25.14
CA THR A 80 11.72 2.08 -24.59
C THR A 80 12.92 2.55 -25.40
N GLY A 81 12.85 3.19 -26.54
CA GLY A 81 13.99 3.75 -27.28
C GLY A 81 15.39 3.03 -27.13
N LEU A 82 15.45 2.02 -26.28
CA LEU A 82 16.61 1.22 -25.91
C LEU A 82 16.48 -0.14 -26.61
N ALA A 83 17.54 -0.52 -27.31
CA ALA A 83 17.63 -1.85 -27.93
C ALA A 83 17.42 -2.96 -26.86
N PRO A 84 16.75 -4.06 -27.22
CA PRO A 84 16.46 -5.17 -26.29
C PRO A 84 17.69 -5.99 -25.87
N SER A 85 18.89 -5.43 -25.97
CA SER A 85 20.15 -6.11 -25.70
C SER A 85 20.51 -6.31 -24.24
N ASP A 86 19.72 -5.77 -23.28
CA ASP A 86 20.00 -5.95 -21.86
C ASP A 86 19.24 -7.18 -21.30
N PRO A 87 19.93 -8.16 -20.72
CA PRO A 87 19.40 -9.51 -20.51
C PRO A 87 18.40 -9.68 -19.36
N LYS A 88 18.05 -8.67 -18.60
CA LYS A 88 17.06 -8.80 -17.48
C LYS A 88 16.25 -7.53 -17.22
N PRO A 89 15.11 -7.32 -17.90
CA PRO A 89 14.17 -6.32 -17.42
C PRO A 89 13.60 -6.77 -16.07
N VAL A 90 13.93 -6.05 -15.00
CA VAL A 90 13.49 -6.40 -13.65
C VAL A 90 12.01 -6.07 -13.42
N ASN A 91 11.37 -5.20 -14.24
CA ASN A 91 9.93 -4.88 -14.14
C ASN A 91 9.43 -4.04 -15.33
N PRO A 92 8.13 -4.10 -15.61
CA PRO A 92 7.16 -5.19 -15.39
C PRO A 92 7.14 -6.14 -16.59
N SER A 93 7.35 -7.42 -16.33
CA SER A 93 7.19 -8.47 -17.34
C SER A 93 5.71 -8.72 -17.66
N LEU A 94 5.40 -9.33 -18.80
CA LEU A 94 4.03 -9.82 -19.11
C LEU A 94 3.46 -10.66 -17.98
N GLU A 95 4.29 -11.46 -17.31
CA GLU A 95 3.94 -12.23 -16.11
C GLU A 95 3.39 -11.36 -14.98
N PHE A 96 3.99 -10.19 -14.75
CA PHE A 96 3.52 -9.25 -13.72
C PHE A 96 2.06 -8.84 -13.96
N TYR A 97 1.71 -8.45 -15.19
CA TYR A 97 0.34 -8.04 -15.54
C TYR A 97 -0.61 -9.22 -15.56
N ALA A 98 -0.18 -10.38 -16.06
CA ALA A 98 -1.00 -11.58 -16.06
C ALA A 98 -1.39 -12.00 -14.63
N VAL A 99 -0.45 -11.99 -13.70
CA VAL A 99 -0.72 -12.30 -12.28
C VAL A 99 -1.60 -11.21 -11.64
N ALA A 100 -1.40 -9.94 -11.96
CA ALA A 100 -2.26 -8.86 -11.46
C ALA A 100 -3.72 -9.02 -11.90
N ILE A 101 -3.95 -9.35 -13.18
CA ILE A 101 -5.28 -9.64 -13.73
C ILE A 101 -5.87 -10.91 -13.08
N ALA A 102 -5.07 -11.95 -12.89
CA ALA A 102 -5.50 -13.16 -12.21
C ALA A 102 -5.93 -12.87 -10.76
N MET A 103 -5.18 -12.05 -10.02
CA MET A 103 -5.53 -11.66 -8.65
C MET A 103 -6.81 -10.83 -8.60
N LEU A 104 -7.02 -9.91 -9.55
CA LEU A 104 -8.28 -9.18 -9.69
C LEU A 104 -9.45 -10.15 -9.94
N ALA A 105 -9.27 -11.10 -10.87
CA ALA A 105 -10.29 -12.08 -11.21
C ALA A 105 -10.62 -13.01 -10.02
N VAL A 106 -9.61 -13.41 -9.24
CA VAL A 106 -9.80 -14.20 -8.01
C VAL A 106 -10.60 -13.41 -6.98
N GLY A 107 -10.21 -12.16 -6.69
CA GLY A 107 -10.92 -11.31 -5.74
C GLY A 107 -12.37 -11.07 -6.14
N LEU A 108 -12.61 -10.80 -7.43
CA LEU A 108 -13.93 -10.58 -7.99
C LEU A 108 -14.82 -11.84 -7.92
N THR A 109 -14.35 -12.93 -8.49
CA THR A 109 -15.17 -14.15 -8.66
C THR A 109 -15.44 -14.83 -7.33
N ARG A 110 -14.42 -14.96 -6.48
CA ARG A 110 -14.57 -15.56 -5.16
C ARG A 110 -15.38 -14.69 -4.21
N GLY A 111 -15.14 -13.38 -4.24
CA GLY A 111 -15.93 -12.44 -3.44
C GLY A 111 -17.42 -12.46 -3.81
N LEU A 112 -17.76 -12.49 -5.10
CA LEU A 112 -19.16 -12.54 -5.56
C LEU A 112 -19.86 -13.86 -5.26
N GLN A 113 -19.15 -14.96 -5.03
CA GLN A 113 -19.75 -16.24 -4.65
C GLN A 113 -20.16 -16.30 -3.19
N VAL A 114 -19.47 -15.57 -2.34
CA VAL A 114 -19.75 -15.55 -0.90
C VAL A 114 -21.05 -14.77 -0.67
N ARG A 115 -22.10 -15.49 -0.28
CA ARG A 115 -23.31 -14.85 0.20
C ARG A 115 -23.00 -14.16 1.53
N ASN A 116 -23.44 -12.93 1.67
CA ASN A 116 -23.21 -12.14 2.89
C ASN A 116 -21.71 -11.86 3.17
N LEU A 117 -20.90 -11.63 2.12
CA LEU A 117 -19.47 -11.29 2.26
C LEU A 117 -19.26 -10.13 3.24
N ALA A 118 -20.12 -9.12 3.18
CA ALA A 118 -20.07 -7.97 4.09
C ALA A 118 -20.23 -8.40 5.56
N GLU A 119 -21.17 -9.27 5.86
CA GLU A 119 -21.39 -9.78 7.21
C GLU A 119 -20.21 -10.61 7.71
N ILE A 120 -19.66 -11.48 6.85
CA ILE A 120 -18.48 -12.28 7.16
C ILE A 120 -17.29 -11.37 7.45
N LEU A 121 -17.01 -10.40 6.58
CA LEU A 121 -15.91 -9.47 6.79
C LEU A 121 -16.11 -8.62 8.05
N HIS A 122 -17.33 -8.17 8.32
CA HIS A 122 -17.62 -7.42 9.55
C HIS A 122 -17.44 -8.24 10.82
N ARG A 123 -17.77 -9.52 10.81
CA ARG A 123 -17.65 -10.41 11.98
C ARG A 123 -16.25 -11.00 12.16
N LEU A 124 -15.64 -11.48 11.07
CA LEU A 124 -14.37 -12.21 11.14
C LEU A 124 -13.14 -11.31 11.05
N MET A 125 -13.19 -10.24 10.28
CA MET A 125 -12.03 -9.39 10.05
C MET A 125 -11.40 -8.83 11.33
N PRO A 126 -12.17 -8.33 12.32
CA PRO A 126 -11.60 -7.90 13.59
C PRO A 126 -10.79 -8.99 14.32
N GLY A 127 -11.33 -10.21 14.36
CA GLY A 127 -10.64 -11.35 14.96
C GLY A 127 -9.37 -11.76 14.23
N LEU A 128 -9.41 -11.74 12.90
CA LEU A 128 -8.24 -12.02 12.06
C LEU A 128 -7.14 -10.96 12.24
N LEU A 129 -7.51 -9.69 12.28
CA LEU A 129 -6.55 -8.61 12.51
C LEU A 129 -5.92 -8.71 13.89
N LEU A 130 -6.69 -9.05 14.90
CA LEU A 130 -6.16 -9.31 16.25
C LEU A 130 -5.19 -10.50 16.24
N ALA A 131 -5.54 -11.59 15.59
CA ALA A 131 -4.66 -12.77 15.46
C ALA A 131 -3.37 -12.42 14.73
N CYS A 132 -3.44 -11.63 13.64
CA CYS A 132 -2.26 -11.15 12.93
C CYS A 132 -1.39 -10.23 13.80
N PHE A 133 -2.01 -9.36 14.61
CA PHE A 133 -1.29 -8.53 15.57
C PHE A 133 -0.55 -9.38 16.61
N LEU A 134 -1.21 -10.37 17.19
CA LEU A 134 -0.58 -11.27 18.15
C LEU A 134 0.58 -12.06 17.53
N LEU A 135 0.42 -12.51 16.29
CA LEU A 135 1.50 -13.17 15.55
C LEU A 135 2.69 -12.24 15.33
N LEU A 136 2.45 -11.00 14.90
CA LEU A 136 3.51 -10.01 14.72
C LEU A 136 4.20 -9.68 16.05
N THR A 137 3.44 -9.60 17.14
CA THR A 137 3.98 -9.42 18.50
C THR A 137 4.87 -10.61 18.89
N TYR A 138 4.40 -11.83 18.68
CA TYR A 138 5.19 -13.04 18.92
C TYR A 138 6.49 -13.04 18.11
N LEU A 139 6.43 -12.76 16.81
CA LEU A 139 7.60 -12.70 15.94
C LEU A 139 8.60 -11.67 16.41
N MET A 140 8.13 -10.52 16.91
CA MET A 140 8.98 -9.49 17.46
C MET A 140 9.73 -9.99 18.71
N PHE A 141 9.02 -10.58 19.68
CA PHE A 141 9.63 -11.06 20.91
C PHE A 141 10.45 -12.34 20.73
N ALA A 142 10.13 -13.19 19.77
CA ALA A 142 10.93 -14.38 19.44
C ALA A 142 12.26 -14.04 18.72
N GLY A 143 12.55 -12.77 18.44
CA GLY A 143 13.79 -12.37 17.79
C GLY A 143 13.82 -12.60 16.27
N ILE A 144 12.69 -13.02 15.66
CA ILE A 144 12.56 -13.17 14.20
C ILE A 144 12.34 -11.77 13.60
N ARG A 145 13.35 -10.94 13.69
CA ARG A 145 13.32 -9.56 13.22
C ARG A 145 14.64 -9.17 12.61
N ASP A 146 14.59 -8.31 11.63
CA ASP A 146 15.75 -7.72 10.99
C ASP A 146 15.87 -6.26 11.46
N ALA A 147 16.88 -5.95 12.24
CA ALA A 147 17.12 -4.61 12.81
C ALA A 147 15.84 -3.95 13.34
N CYS A 148 15.13 -4.60 14.28
CA CYS A 148 13.85 -4.13 14.84
C CYS A 148 12.72 -3.94 13.82
N ARG A 149 12.77 -4.63 12.68
CA ARG A 149 11.72 -4.62 11.66
C ARG A 149 11.13 -6.00 11.50
N VAL A 150 9.89 -6.18 11.94
CA VAL A 150 9.15 -7.41 11.73
C VAL A 150 8.55 -7.39 10.33
N ARG A 151 9.01 -8.28 9.47
CA ARG A 151 8.45 -8.47 8.12
C ARG A 151 7.57 -9.72 8.02
N GLY A 152 7.57 -10.56 9.04
CA GLY A 152 6.91 -11.85 9.01
C GLY A 152 7.50 -12.72 7.90
N LEU A 153 6.63 -13.33 7.09
CA LEU A 153 7.01 -14.03 5.86
C LEU A 153 6.97 -13.12 4.62
N ALA A 154 6.57 -11.84 4.78
CA ALA A 154 6.57 -10.88 3.69
C ALA A 154 8.02 -10.49 3.31
N PRO A 155 8.31 -10.25 2.02
CA PRO A 155 9.66 -9.85 1.59
C PRO A 155 10.07 -8.48 2.14
N TRP A 156 9.08 -7.60 2.41
CA TRP A 156 9.30 -6.23 2.86
C TRP A 156 8.40 -5.86 4.03
N PRO A 157 8.88 -5.14 5.06
CA PRO A 157 8.09 -4.76 6.23
C PRO A 157 6.93 -3.81 5.92
N PHE A 158 6.97 -3.08 4.80
CA PHE A 158 5.88 -2.20 4.36
C PHE A 158 4.60 -2.95 4.01
N ILE A 159 4.71 -4.19 3.51
CA ILE A 159 3.55 -5.00 3.09
C ILE A 159 2.60 -5.22 4.28
N PRO A 160 3.01 -5.85 5.39
CA PRO A 160 2.12 -6.05 6.53
C PRO A 160 1.61 -4.72 7.10
N ALA A 161 2.43 -3.66 7.13
CA ALA A 161 1.99 -2.35 7.61
C ALA A 161 0.82 -1.79 6.77
N LEU A 162 1.00 -1.73 5.45
CA LEU A 162 0.01 -1.15 4.54
C LEU A 162 -1.27 -1.98 4.51
N LEU A 163 -1.16 -3.31 4.43
CA LEU A 163 -2.33 -4.19 4.40
C LEU A 163 -3.10 -4.18 5.72
N PHE A 164 -2.40 -4.28 6.86
CA PHE A 164 -3.06 -4.22 8.16
C PHE A 164 -3.81 -2.89 8.33
N SER A 165 -3.19 -1.78 7.95
CA SER A 165 -3.81 -0.46 7.99
C SER A 165 -5.03 -0.36 7.08
N THR A 166 -4.94 -0.88 5.85
CA THR A 166 -6.05 -0.92 4.91
C THR A 166 -7.23 -1.71 5.47
N LEU A 167 -6.97 -2.93 5.96
CA LEU A 167 -8.01 -3.81 6.50
C LEU A 167 -8.61 -3.24 7.79
N ALA A 168 -7.79 -2.63 8.66
CA ALA A 168 -8.28 -1.95 9.87
C ALA A 168 -9.25 -0.81 9.52
N LEU A 169 -8.91 0.01 8.52
CA LEU A 169 -9.79 1.09 8.04
C LEU A 169 -11.05 0.56 7.36
N LEU A 170 -10.96 -0.53 6.61
CA LEU A 170 -12.13 -1.16 5.99
C LEU A 170 -13.14 -1.70 7.03
N THR A 171 -12.68 -2.05 8.23
CA THR A 171 -13.60 -2.43 9.32
C THR A 171 -14.53 -1.30 9.77
N LEU A 172 -14.24 -0.05 9.40
CA LEU A 172 -15.07 1.13 9.75
C LEU A 172 -16.28 1.32 8.82
N VAL A 173 -16.31 0.67 7.67
CA VAL A 173 -17.41 0.80 6.71
C VAL A 173 -18.70 0.27 7.34
N GLY A 174 -19.78 1.03 7.23
CA GLY A 174 -21.03 0.74 7.92
C GLY A 174 -21.03 1.15 9.41
N TRP A 175 -20.22 2.13 9.80
CA TRP A 175 -20.03 2.59 11.19
C TRP A 175 -21.31 2.82 11.95
N GLU A 176 -22.33 3.38 11.32
CA GLU A 176 -23.62 3.66 11.93
C GLU A 176 -24.37 2.41 12.41
N ARG A 177 -24.10 1.25 11.81
CA ARG A 177 -24.75 -0.04 12.09
C ARG A 177 -24.17 -0.76 13.30
N PHE A 178 -23.01 -0.32 13.82
CA PHE A 178 -22.30 -0.99 14.89
C PHE A 178 -22.78 -0.52 16.27
N SER A 179 -22.90 -1.49 17.19
CA SER A 179 -23.09 -1.24 18.62
C SER A 179 -21.89 -0.49 19.22
N ALA A 180 -22.07 0.12 20.39
CA ALA A 180 -21.00 0.84 21.08
C ALA A 180 -19.77 -0.07 21.33
N ARG A 181 -19.99 -1.34 21.71
CA ARG A 181 -18.91 -2.31 21.92
C ARG A 181 -18.13 -2.60 20.65
N GLU A 182 -18.81 -2.79 19.53
CA GLU A 182 -18.17 -3.04 18.24
C GLU A 182 -17.40 -1.82 17.75
N ARG A 183 -17.90 -0.61 17.96
CA ARG A 183 -17.19 0.64 17.64
C ARG A 183 -15.87 0.74 18.40
N TRP A 184 -15.87 0.45 19.70
CA TRP A 184 -14.63 0.44 20.49
C TRP A 184 -13.65 -0.65 20.06
N MET A 185 -14.14 -1.85 19.75
CA MET A 185 -13.30 -2.91 19.20
C MET A 185 -12.60 -2.47 17.90
N ARG A 186 -13.32 -1.78 17.01
CA ARG A 186 -12.74 -1.26 15.75
C ARG A 186 -11.75 -0.13 15.99
N ALA A 187 -12.02 0.75 16.95
CA ALA A 187 -11.08 1.78 17.37
C ALA A 187 -9.79 1.14 17.94
N THR A 188 -9.89 0.05 18.70
CA THR A 188 -8.73 -0.72 19.16
C THR A 188 -7.93 -1.28 17.99
N ILE A 189 -8.58 -1.84 16.97
CA ILE A 189 -7.90 -2.35 15.78
C ILE A 189 -7.19 -1.24 15.01
N LEU A 190 -7.77 -0.05 14.94
CA LEU A 190 -7.08 1.12 14.40
C LEU A 190 -5.84 1.48 15.22
N ALA A 191 -5.92 1.46 16.56
CA ALA A 191 -4.77 1.70 17.43
C ALA A 191 -3.66 0.66 17.16
N LEU A 192 -4.03 -0.62 17.05
CA LEU A 192 -3.09 -1.69 16.70
C LEU A 192 -2.45 -1.49 15.32
N SER A 193 -3.17 -0.92 14.35
CA SER A 193 -2.60 -0.63 13.02
C SER A 193 -1.48 0.42 13.09
N ILE A 194 -1.58 1.38 14.01
CA ILE A 194 -0.52 2.35 14.28
C ILE A 194 0.70 1.64 14.88
N VAL A 195 0.49 0.76 15.85
CA VAL A 195 1.57 -0.01 16.48
C VAL A 195 2.28 -0.89 15.45
N VAL A 196 1.53 -1.55 14.55
CA VAL A 196 2.12 -2.36 13.48
C VAL A 196 2.99 -1.52 12.56
N SER A 197 2.52 -0.36 12.12
CA SER A 197 3.27 0.48 11.18
C SER A 197 4.47 1.18 11.82
N THR A 198 4.35 1.66 13.04
CA THR A 198 5.40 2.44 13.71
C THR A 198 6.45 1.57 14.40
N THR A 199 6.01 0.61 15.20
CA THR A 199 6.88 -0.18 16.09
C THR A 199 7.32 -1.48 15.44
N PHE A 200 6.38 -2.32 14.98
CA PHE A 200 6.75 -3.66 14.48
C PHE A 200 7.42 -3.62 13.12
N THR A 201 6.91 -2.85 12.18
CA THR A 201 7.47 -2.79 10.84
C THR A 201 8.42 -1.61 10.63
N GLY A 202 8.31 -0.58 11.46
CA GLY A 202 9.07 0.66 11.34
C GLY A 202 8.88 1.34 9.97
N SER A 203 7.67 1.25 9.41
CA SER A 203 7.33 1.81 8.11
C SER A 203 6.91 3.27 8.21
N ARG A 204 7.87 4.20 8.10
CA ARG A 204 7.63 5.66 8.19
C ARG A 204 6.58 6.13 7.18
N GLY A 205 6.68 5.69 5.93
CA GLY A 205 5.75 6.07 4.85
C GLY A 205 4.31 5.66 5.14
N VAL A 206 4.08 4.45 5.67
CA VAL A 206 2.73 4.00 6.06
C VAL A 206 2.25 4.72 7.31
N ALA A 207 3.11 4.99 8.29
CA ALA A 207 2.75 5.77 9.48
C ALA A 207 2.30 7.19 9.12
N VAL A 208 3.02 7.87 8.22
CA VAL A 208 2.62 9.20 7.72
C VAL A 208 1.31 9.12 6.95
N ALA A 209 1.12 8.09 6.12
CA ALA A 209 -0.14 7.88 5.41
C ALA A 209 -1.32 7.67 6.37
N GLN A 210 -1.14 6.91 7.44
CA GLN A 210 -2.14 6.75 8.48
C GLN A 210 -2.49 8.07 9.17
N LEU A 211 -1.50 8.88 9.53
CA LEU A 211 -1.73 10.21 10.13
C LEU A 211 -2.54 11.11 9.19
N GLY A 212 -2.21 11.12 7.90
CA GLY A 212 -2.98 11.84 6.88
C GLY A 212 -4.43 11.37 6.78
N VAL A 213 -4.64 10.06 6.79
CA VAL A 213 -5.96 9.44 6.77
C VAL A 213 -6.75 9.77 8.03
N PHE A 214 -6.15 9.65 9.22
CA PHE A 214 -6.81 9.98 10.48
C PHE A 214 -7.15 11.47 10.58
N GLY A 215 -6.26 12.34 10.12
CA GLY A 215 -6.54 13.78 10.00
C GLY A 215 -7.75 14.06 9.10
N CYS A 216 -7.82 13.40 7.94
CA CYS A 216 -8.95 13.51 7.02
C CYS A 216 -10.26 13.00 7.66
N LEU A 217 -10.24 11.83 8.28
CA LEU A 217 -11.41 11.27 8.98
C LEU A 217 -11.85 12.16 10.14
N PHE A 218 -10.90 12.71 10.89
CA PHE A 218 -11.19 13.65 11.98
C PHE A 218 -11.91 14.90 11.45
N LEU A 219 -11.38 15.54 10.41
CA LEU A 219 -11.99 16.72 9.79
C LEU A 219 -13.38 16.41 9.26
N LEU A 220 -13.58 15.28 8.59
CA LEU A 220 -14.89 14.86 8.12
C LEU A 220 -15.87 14.58 9.27
N SER A 221 -15.40 14.02 10.38
CA SER A 221 -16.25 13.68 11.54
C SER A 221 -16.83 14.92 12.27
N ILE A 222 -16.19 16.08 12.09
CA ILE A 222 -16.66 17.36 12.65
C ILE A 222 -17.81 17.93 11.81
N LEU A 223 -17.89 17.58 10.52
CA LEU A 223 -18.94 18.09 9.64
C LEU A 223 -20.30 17.50 10.01
N PRO A 224 -21.37 18.33 10.15
CA PRO A 224 -22.69 17.87 10.56
C PRO A 224 -23.23 16.73 9.69
N ALA A 225 -22.97 16.77 8.38
CA ALA A 225 -23.43 15.77 7.41
C ALA A 225 -22.87 14.36 7.67
N PHE A 226 -21.74 14.25 8.37
CA PHE A 226 -21.03 13.00 8.60
C PHE A 226 -20.94 12.58 10.07
N ARG A 227 -21.33 13.45 10.99
CA ARG A 227 -21.16 13.28 12.44
C ARG A 227 -21.63 11.92 12.98
N ASN A 228 -22.75 11.39 12.48
CA ASN A 228 -23.30 10.11 12.94
C ASN A 228 -22.92 8.92 12.04
N LYS A 229 -22.36 9.19 10.86
CA LYS A 229 -22.06 8.19 9.83
C LYS A 229 -20.60 7.77 9.80
N LEU A 230 -19.71 8.59 10.33
CA LEU A 230 -18.28 8.35 10.43
C LEU A 230 -17.88 8.08 11.89
N PRO A 231 -16.70 7.48 12.12
CA PRO A 231 -16.17 7.35 13.46
C PRO A 231 -16.08 8.72 14.15
N HIS A 232 -16.69 8.83 15.33
CA HIS A 232 -16.62 10.07 16.10
C HIS A 232 -15.17 10.40 16.49
N TRP A 233 -14.88 11.68 16.63
CA TRP A 233 -13.55 12.19 16.97
C TRP A 233 -12.95 11.53 18.23
N HIS A 234 -13.78 11.18 19.25
CA HIS A 234 -13.28 10.51 20.45
C HIS A 234 -12.78 9.07 20.17
N HIS A 235 -13.40 8.31 19.26
CA HIS A 235 -12.92 6.98 18.86
C HIS A 235 -11.62 7.09 18.07
N LEU A 236 -11.53 8.06 17.14
CA LEU A 236 -10.31 8.29 16.35
C LEU A 236 -9.18 8.81 17.25
N GLY A 237 -9.50 9.78 18.14
CA GLY A 237 -8.53 10.31 19.09
C GLY A 237 -8.01 9.25 20.06
N SER A 238 -8.90 8.41 20.59
CA SER A 238 -8.50 7.29 21.45
C SER A 238 -7.66 6.25 20.70
N ALA A 239 -7.98 5.97 19.43
CA ALA A 239 -7.19 5.04 18.62
C ALA A 239 -5.77 5.58 18.39
N VAL A 240 -5.65 6.88 18.02
CA VAL A 240 -4.35 7.53 17.83
C VAL A 240 -3.56 7.58 19.15
N ALA A 241 -4.19 8.09 20.22
CA ALA A 241 -3.52 8.20 21.53
C ALA A 241 -3.10 6.82 22.05
N GLY A 242 -3.99 5.82 21.98
CA GLY A 242 -3.71 4.44 22.39
C GLY A 242 -2.60 3.79 21.56
N GLY A 243 -2.66 3.95 20.24
CA GLY A 243 -1.63 3.42 19.34
C GLY A 243 -0.25 4.04 19.58
N VAL A 244 -0.19 5.37 19.74
CA VAL A 244 1.05 6.09 20.07
C VAL A 244 1.56 5.68 21.45
N PHE A 245 0.68 5.64 22.46
CA PHE A 245 1.07 5.25 23.82
C PHE A 245 1.66 3.84 23.85
N VAL A 246 1.00 2.85 23.23
CA VAL A 246 1.50 1.46 23.15
C VAL A 246 2.82 1.41 22.38
N SER A 247 2.95 2.16 21.27
CA SER A 247 4.19 2.22 20.47
C SER A 247 5.36 2.76 21.29
N LEU A 248 5.14 3.85 22.06
CA LEU A 248 6.15 4.42 22.94
C LEU A 248 6.50 3.48 24.08
N SER A 249 5.50 2.84 24.71
CA SER A 249 5.72 1.87 25.79
C SER A 249 6.57 0.68 25.34
N ILE A 250 6.30 0.12 24.15
CA ILE A 250 7.11 -0.95 23.55
C ILE A 250 8.52 -0.41 23.26
N GLY A 251 8.64 0.81 22.75
CA GLY A 251 9.92 1.45 22.48
C GLY A 251 10.77 1.64 23.72
N LEU A 252 10.15 1.98 24.86
CA LEU A 252 10.85 2.09 26.16
C LEU A 252 11.23 0.73 26.75
N ALA A 253 10.41 -0.30 26.50
CA ALA A 253 10.64 -1.67 26.99
C ALA A 253 11.63 -2.47 26.10
N THR A 254 11.92 -2.01 24.91
CA THR A 254 12.78 -2.70 23.94
C THR A 254 13.72 -1.73 23.26
N THR A 255 14.83 -2.23 22.71
CA THR A 255 15.74 -1.43 21.87
C THR A 255 15.14 -1.04 20.51
N CYS A 256 13.88 -1.36 20.27
CA CYS A 256 13.16 -1.16 19.01
C CYS A 256 12.22 0.05 19.04
N GLY A 257 12.61 1.14 19.69
CA GLY A 257 11.78 2.33 19.81
C GLY A 257 11.53 3.07 18.49
N PRO A 258 10.33 3.66 18.32
CA PRO A 258 10.08 4.56 17.20
C PRO A 258 10.92 5.84 17.29
N ALA A 259 11.34 6.26 18.49
CA ALA A 259 12.05 7.51 18.75
C ALA A 259 13.33 7.64 17.91
N ASP A 260 14.17 6.62 17.87
CA ASP A 260 15.46 6.66 17.16
C ASP A 260 15.30 6.78 15.65
N ARG A 261 14.14 6.34 15.11
CA ARG A 261 13.84 6.39 13.67
C ARG A 261 13.15 7.68 13.25
N PHE A 262 12.37 8.29 14.15
CA PHE A 262 11.66 9.55 13.85
C PHE A 262 12.51 10.77 14.17
N SER A 263 13.45 10.69 15.12
CA SER A 263 14.38 11.80 15.42
C SER A 263 15.23 12.17 14.20
N SER A 264 15.80 11.19 13.50
CA SER A 264 16.55 11.44 12.27
C SER A 264 15.70 12.08 11.17
N THR A 265 14.39 11.80 11.14
CA THR A 265 13.46 12.42 10.17
C THR A 265 13.15 13.87 10.54
N ALA A 266 13.02 14.18 11.83
CA ALA A 266 12.77 15.53 12.32
C ALA A 266 13.96 16.45 12.02
N THR A 267 15.17 16.03 12.34
CA THR A 267 16.40 16.79 12.05
C THR A 267 16.59 17.02 10.54
N THR A 268 16.25 16.04 9.72
CA THR A 268 16.32 16.20 8.27
C THR A 268 15.25 17.15 7.74
N LEU A 269 14.03 17.11 8.29
CA LEU A 269 12.96 18.05 7.93
C LEU A 269 13.36 19.49 8.32
N GLU A 270 13.93 19.70 9.51
CA GLU A 270 14.45 20.99 9.94
C GLU A 270 15.55 21.50 9.01
N SER A 271 16.49 20.63 8.61
CA SER A 271 17.55 20.99 7.66
C SER A 271 17.00 21.33 6.28
N LEU A 272 15.95 20.64 5.84
CA LEU A 272 15.29 20.91 4.56
C LEU A 272 14.49 22.21 4.60
N VAL A 273 13.76 22.47 5.67
CA VAL A 273 13.04 23.73 5.88
C VAL A 273 14.03 24.91 5.96
N SER A 274 15.14 24.77 6.68
CA SER A 274 16.16 25.80 6.75
C SER A 274 16.80 26.11 5.39
N ARG A 275 17.02 25.10 4.54
CA ARG A 275 17.51 25.29 3.16
C ARG A 275 16.46 25.95 2.25
N LEU A 276 15.18 25.63 2.43
CA LEU A 276 14.09 26.23 1.65
C LEU A 276 13.79 27.68 2.09
N THR A 277 14.02 28.00 3.36
CA THR A 277 13.79 29.32 3.94
C THR A 277 15.03 30.21 3.89
N ALA A 278 16.22 29.65 3.60
CA ALA A 278 17.43 30.45 3.39
C ALA A 278 17.20 31.42 2.22
N PRO A 279 17.47 32.73 2.39
CA PRO A 279 17.32 33.70 1.32
C PRO A 279 18.19 33.24 0.14
N LYS A 280 17.59 33.16 -1.07
CA LYS A 280 18.32 32.88 -2.30
C LYS A 280 19.40 33.95 -2.44
N VAL A 281 20.61 33.61 -2.05
CA VAL A 281 21.79 34.38 -2.45
C VAL A 281 21.83 34.29 -3.98
N SER A 282 21.69 35.43 -4.64
CA SER A 282 21.72 35.57 -6.11
C SER A 282 23.01 34.95 -6.64
N THR A 283 22.90 33.74 -7.15
CA THR A 283 24.00 33.00 -7.79
C THR A 283 24.06 33.40 -9.25
N GLU A 284 24.60 34.59 -9.50
CA GLU A 284 24.92 35.05 -10.88
C GLU A 284 26.31 34.55 -11.34
N THR A 285 26.93 33.59 -10.64
CA THR A 285 28.29 33.12 -10.94
C THR A 285 28.43 31.59 -10.83
N ALA A 286 27.53 30.80 -11.43
CA ALA A 286 27.71 29.32 -11.44
C ALA A 286 27.34 28.70 -12.80
N ALA A 287 27.81 29.32 -13.91
CA ALA A 287 27.63 28.76 -15.24
C ALA A 287 28.73 27.75 -15.66
N THR A 288 29.59 27.31 -14.78
CA THR A 288 30.69 26.35 -15.09
C THR A 288 31.09 25.43 -13.94
N ALA A 289 30.16 24.99 -13.11
CA ALA A 289 30.48 23.95 -12.16
C ALA A 289 30.24 22.57 -12.80
N LYS A 290 31.34 21.96 -13.31
CA LYS A 290 31.43 20.54 -13.58
C LYS A 290 30.89 19.78 -12.37
N LEU A 291 29.94 18.83 -12.62
CA LEU A 291 29.51 17.87 -11.60
C LEU A 291 30.77 17.32 -10.88
N PRO A 292 30.81 17.35 -9.54
CA PRO A 292 31.90 16.69 -8.83
C PRO A 292 31.84 15.19 -9.13
N ALA A 293 32.97 14.63 -9.58
CA ALA A 293 33.13 13.21 -9.79
C ALA A 293 32.81 12.50 -8.46
N LEU A 294 31.93 11.52 -8.49
CA LEU A 294 31.64 10.65 -7.35
C LEU A 294 32.97 10.05 -6.84
N PRO A 295 33.19 10.04 -5.53
CA PRO A 295 34.33 9.30 -4.97
C PRO A 295 34.12 7.80 -5.27
N THR A 296 35.10 7.23 -5.96
CA THR A 296 35.22 5.78 -6.15
C THR A 296 35.41 5.14 -4.78
N VAL A 297 34.42 4.45 -4.29
CA VAL A 297 34.51 3.69 -3.04
C VAL A 297 35.33 2.43 -3.33
N GLU A 298 36.61 2.46 -2.99
CA GLU A 298 37.41 1.25 -2.88
C GLU A 298 36.87 0.37 -1.75
N SER A 299 36.35 -0.79 -2.13
CA SER A 299 35.95 -1.83 -1.21
C SER A 299 37.15 -2.49 -0.57
N ASN A 300 37.59 -2.01 0.58
CA ASN A 300 38.34 -2.84 1.55
C ASN A 300 38.63 -2.02 2.80
N GLN A 301 37.93 -2.29 3.86
CA GLN A 301 38.39 -2.42 5.25
C GLN A 301 37.24 -2.24 6.23
N GLN A 302 36.93 -3.31 6.91
CA GLN A 302 36.00 -3.37 8.00
C GLN A 302 36.72 -2.95 9.30
N PRO A 303 36.44 -1.81 9.94
CA PRO A 303 36.94 -1.52 11.28
C PRO A 303 35.97 -2.08 12.32
N LYS A 304 36.46 -2.97 13.16
CA LYS A 304 35.84 -3.35 14.44
C LYS A 304 36.02 -2.20 15.44
N SER A 305 34.91 -1.58 15.88
CA SER A 305 34.89 -0.83 17.14
C SER A 305 33.43 -0.51 17.53
N GLU A 306 33.05 -0.91 18.72
CA GLU A 306 31.70 -0.87 19.29
C GLU A 306 31.16 0.55 19.63
N THR A 307 31.95 1.60 19.50
CA THR A 307 31.55 3.00 19.72
C THR A 307 31.14 3.75 18.45
N ALA A 308 31.23 3.09 17.27
CA ALA A 308 30.87 3.65 15.97
C ALA A 308 29.41 3.39 15.55
N SER A 309 28.65 2.63 16.35
CA SER A 309 27.31 2.16 15.95
C SER A 309 26.29 3.31 15.82
N ASP A 310 26.29 4.26 16.73
CA ASP A 310 25.26 5.31 16.74
C ASP A 310 25.56 6.42 15.71
N THR A 311 26.82 6.77 15.53
CA THR A 311 27.26 7.72 14.49
C THR A 311 27.09 7.13 13.08
N LEU A 312 27.30 5.83 12.90
CA LEU A 312 27.12 5.14 11.63
C LEU A 312 25.63 5.03 11.27
N ALA A 313 24.74 4.77 12.25
CA ALA A 313 23.30 4.70 12.03
C ALA A 313 22.71 6.07 11.65
N GLN A 314 23.23 7.15 12.18
CA GLN A 314 22.82 8.52 11.86
C GLN A 314 23.36 8.96 10.50
N ALA A 315 24.63 8.68 10.19
CA ALA A 315 25.22 8.93 8.89
C ALA A 315 24.49 8.16 7.76
N THR A 316 24.12 6.89 7.98
CA THR A 316 23.39 6.08 6.98
C THR A 316 21.94 6.56 6.76
N SER A 317 21.29 7.20 7.74
CA SER A 317 19.94 7.75 7.55
C SER A 317 19.96 9.03 6.70
N ASP A 318 20.91 9.90 6.89
CA ASP A 318 21.07 11.14 6.12
C ASP A 318 21.52 10.83 4.69
N GLU A 319 22.35 9.82 4.51
CA GLU A 319 22.74 9.32 3.20
C GLU A 319 21.54 8.75 2.42
N ALA A 320 20.68 7.96 3.04
CA ALA A 320 19.50 7.39 2.39
C ALA A 320 18.48 8.47 1.95
N ILE A 321 18.38 9.58 2.68
CA ILE A 321 17.51 10.71 2.29
C ILE A 321 18.15 11.51 1.17
N SER A 322 19.45 11.80 1.25
CA SER A 322 20.17 12.54 0.22
C SER A 322 20.16 11.77 -1.12
N GLN A 323 20.32 10.44 -1.09
CA GLN A 323 20.19 9.58 -2.26
C GLN A 323 18.80 9.64 -2.87
N ARG A 324 17.73 9.61 -2.08
CA ARG A 324 16.36 9.75 -2.59
C ARG A 324 16.11 11.11 -3.25
N LEU A 325 16.59 12.19 -2.64
CA LEU A 325 16.49 13.52 -3.23
C LEU A 325 17.24 13.61 -4.56
N ALA A 326 18.43 13.03 -4.65
CA ALA A 326 19.20 12.97 -5.89
C ALA A 326 18.46 12.16 -6.98
N MET A 327 17.91 10.98 -6.63
CA MET A 327 17.08 10.19 -7.54
C MET A 327 15.84 10.97 -8.02
N TRP A 328 15.20 11.75 -7.14
CA TRP A 328 14.05 12.57 -7.50
C TRP A 328 14.43 13.72 -8.44
N GLN A 329 15.56 14.40 -8.19
CA GLN A 329 16.08 15.45 -9.07
C GLN A 329 16.39 14.89 -10.46
N THR A 330 17.06 13.73 -10.53
CA THR A 330 17.32 13.01 -11.79
C THR A 330 16.03 12.64 -12.51
N SER A 331 15.03 12.14 -11.78
CA SER A 331 13.71 11.82 -12.34
C SER A 331 12.98 13.06 -12.87
N ILE A 332 13.04 14.19 -12.15
CA ILE A 332 12.42 15.46 -12.59
C ILE A 332 13.11 16.00 -13.87
N ALA A 333 14.43 15.84 -13.98
CA ALA A 333 15.13 16.21 -15.21
C ALA A 333 14.63 15.39 -16.41
N ALA A 334 14.53 14.07 -16.26
CA ALA A 334 14.00 13.20 -17.30
C ALA A 334 12.53 13.53 -17.66
N ILE A 335 11.69 13.83 -16.67
CA ILE A 335 10.29 14.22 -16.93
C ILE A 335 10.20 15.46 -17.82
N LYS A 336 11.09 16.44 -17.66
CA LYS A 336 11.10 17.66 -18.48
C LYS A 336 11.41 17.37 -19.96
N GLU A 337 12.16 16.32 -20.26
CA GLU A 337 12.49 15.92 -21.63
C GLU A 337 11.31 15.25 -22.33
N SER A 338 10.49 14.47 -21.62
CA SER A 338 9.30 13.81 -22.18
C SER A 338 8.12 13.82 -21.21
N PRO A 339 7.45 14.98 -21.02
CA PRO A 339 6.44 15.15 -19.97
C PRO A 339 5.13 14.40 -20.22
N VAL A 340 4.75 14.18 -21.49
CA VAL A 340 3.42 13.62 -21.84
C VAL A 340 3.43 12.10 -21.88
N PHE A 341 4.43 11.50 -22.52
CA PHE A 341 4.50 10.06 -22.77
C PHE A 341 5.59 9.35 -21.97
N GLY A 342 6.50 10.10 -21.31
CA GLY A 342 7.61 9.53 -20.56
C GLY A 342 8.66 8.86 -21.45
N HIS A 343 9.47 8.01 -20.83
CA HIS A 343 10.62 7.34 -21.48
C HIS A 343 10.54 5.81 -21.47
N GLY A 344 9.48 5.24 -20.83
CA GLY A 344 9.35 3.80 -20.63
C GLY A 344 10.03 3.28 -19.35
N SER A 345 9.64 2.07 -18.97
CA SER A 345 10.09 1.46 -17.69
C SER A 345 11.55 1.02 -17.71
N LEU A 346 12.08 0.61 -18.87
CA LEU A 346 13.49 0.24 -18.99
C LEU A 346 14.41 1.45 -18.83
N TYR A 347 14.00 2.61 -19.33
CA TYR A 347 14.73 3.85 -19.15
C TYR A 347 14.82 4.25 -17.67
N LEU A 348 13.70 4.18 -16.92
CA LEU A 348 13.70 4.46 -15.49
C LEU A 348 14.65 3.53 -14.74
N GLN A 349 14.62 2.24 -15.05
CA GLN A 349 15.50 1.27 -14.42
C GLN A 349 16.97 1.65 -14.64
N LYS A 350 17.37 1.95 -15.87
CA LYS A 350 18.74 2.36 -16.21
C LYS A 350 19.09 3.67 -15.50
N LEU A 351 18.21 4.66 -15.57
CA LEU A 351 18.37 5.99 -14.96
C LEU A 351 18.66 5.92 -13.45
N ILE A 352 18.10 4.94 -12.76
CA ILE A 352 18.20 4.82 -11.30
C ILE A 352 19.20 3.73 -10.88
N SER A 353 19.26 2.58 -11.60
CA SER A 353 20.11 1.48 -11.16
C SER A 353 21.60 1.74 -11.37
N GLU A 354 21.98 2.35 -12.48
CA GLU A 354 23.40 2.60 -12.78
C GLU A 354 24.05 3.57 -11.78
N PRO A 355 23.47 4.76 -11.48
CA PRO A 355 24.11 5.69 -10.57
C PRO A 355 23.84 5.43 -9.07
N TYR A 356 22.72 4.78 -8.73
CA TYR A 356 22.29 4.67 -7.33
C TYR A 356 22.16 3.24 -6.80
N GLY A 357 22.23 2.22 -7.66
CA GLY A 357 22.06 0.82 -7.28
C GLY A 357 20.64 0.42 -6.90
N TYR A 358 19.63 1.29 -7.09
CA TYR A 358 18.22 1.02 -6.80
C TYR A 358 17.46 0.66 -8.09
N GLN A 359 16.34 -0.07 -7.94
CA GLN A 359 15.50 -0.47 -9.08
C GLN A 359 14.41 0.55 -9.41
N HIS A 360 14.14 1.51 -8.52
CA HIS A 360 13.10 2.53 -8.66
C HIS A 360 13.43 3.75 -7.78
N ASN A 361 12.77 4.87 -8.04
CA ASN A 361 13.04 6.16 -7.39
C ASN A 361 12.33 6.36 -6.03
N HIS A 362 11.74 5.33 -5.44
CA HIS A 362 10.98 5.38 -4.17
C HIS A 362 9.87 6.44 -4.13
N ASN A 363 9.24 6.72 -5.27
CA ASN A 363 8.08 7.59 -5.39
C ASN A 363 7.26 7.15 -6.62
N GLN A 364 6.05 6.66 -6.39
CA GLN A 364 5.20 6.11 -7.45
C GLN A 364 4.79 7.17 -8.48
N TYR A 365 4.56 8.39 -8.06
CA TYR A 365 4.13 9.47 -8.95
C TYR A 365 5.24 9.87 -9.91
N LEU A 366 6.46 10.01 -9.41
CA LEU A 366 7.64 10.24 -10.24
C LEU A 366 7.91 9.03 -11.15
N THR A 367 7.72 7.83 -10.66
CA THR A 367 7.82 6.61 -11.46
C THR A 367 6.86 6.67 -12.66
N TRP A 368 5.58 6.97 -12.44
CA TRP A 368 4.61 7.12 -13.53
C TRP A 368 4.98 8.21 -14.52
N LEU A 369 5.42 9.37 -14.00
CA LEU A 369 5.83 10.48 -14.86
C LEU A 369 7.06 10.17 -15.71
N VAL A 370 8.06 9.46 -15.16
CA VAL A 370 9.24 9.06 -15.96
C VAL A 370 8.89 7.97 -16.96
N THR A 371 8.06 7.00 -16.56
CA THR A 371 7.79 5.82 -17.40
C THR A 371 6.78 6.08 -18.51
N GLY A 372 5.70 6.82 -18.24
CA GLY A 372 4.64 7.06 -19.22
C GLY A 372 4.06 8.46 -19.19
N GLY A 373 4.76 9.41 -18.58
CA GLY A 373 4.41 10.81 -18.57
C GLY A 373 3.11 11.12 -17.83
N LEU A 374 2.55 12.29 -18.13
CA LEU A 374 1.27 12.75 -17.58
C LEU A 374 0.11 11.79 -17.87
N LEU A 375 0.17 11.07 -18.99
CA LEU A 375 -0.89 10.11 -19.32
C LEU A 375 -0.87 8.92 -18.36
N GLN A 376 0.29 8.35 -18.04
CA GLN A 376 0.37 7.25 -17.07
C GLN A 376 0.05 7.72 -15.66
N LEU A 377 0.44 8.93 -15.28
CA LEU A 377 0.04 9.52 -14.01
C LEU A 377 -1.49 9.63 -13.92
N ALA A 378 -2.16 10.17 -14.94
CA ALA A 378 -3.61 10.31 -14.97
C ALA A 378 -4.30 8.95 -14.87
N LEU A 379 -3.88 7.97 -15.67
CA LEU A 379 -4.41 6.61 -15.62
C LEU A 379 -4.12 5.89 -14.29
N GLY A 380 -2.94 6.13 -13.71
CA GLY A 380 -2.58 5.62 -12.39
C GLY A 380 -3.46 6.20 -11.27
N LEU A 381 -3.80 7.49 -11.34
CA LEU A 381 -4.74 8.12 -10.41
C LEU A 381 -6.16 7.58 -10.58
N VAL A 382 -6.61 7.36 -11.83
CA VAL A 382 -7.91 6.70 -12.10
C VAL A 382 -7.92 5.28 -11.57
N PHE A 383 -6.83 4.53 -11.76
CA PHE A 383 -6.66 3.19 -11.20
C PHE A 383 -6.71 3.20 -9.67
N LEU A 384 -6.02 4.14 -9.04
CA LEU A 384 -6.05 4.32 -7.58
C LEU A 384 -7.44 4.73 -7.06
N ALA A 385 -8.24 5.41 -7.88
CA ALA A 385 -9.60 5.83 -7.54
C ALA A 385 -10.67 4.73 -7.74
N VAL A 386 -10.30 3.50 -8.09
CA VAL A 386 -11.25 2.38 -8.28
C VAL A 386 -12.20 2.20 -7.08
N PRO A 387 -11.78 2.28 -5.80
CA PRO A 387 -12.70 2.21 -4.67
C PRO A 387 -13.84 3.23 -4.73
N TRP A 388 -13.59 4.43 -5.22
CA TRP A 388 -14.61 5.45 -5.44
C TRP A 388 -15.62 5.06 -6.53
N PHE A 389 -15.15 4.47 -7.63
CA PHE A 389 -16.03 4.09 -8.73
C PHE A 389 -16.88 2.86 -8.40
N VAL A 390 -16.32 1.86 -7.73
CA VAL A 390 -17.05 0.64 -7.38
C VAL A 390 -18.04 0.86 -6.24
N SER A 391 -17.85 1.89 -5.43
CA SER A 391 -18.75 2.21 -4.31
C SER A 391 -19.92 3.14 -4.68
N THR A 392 -20.14 3.40 -5.99
CA THR A 392 -21.31 4.13 -6.46
C THR A 392 -22.59 3.44 -5.98
N GLY A 393 -23.44 4.20 -5.28
CA GLY A 393 -24.70 3.67 -4.74
C GLY A 393 -24.63 3.22 -3.27
N LEU A 394 -23.49 3.25 -2.61
CA LEU A 394 -23.43 3.28 -1.15
C LEU A 394 -23.75 4.69 -0.64
N SER A 395 -24.00 4.82 0.67
CA SER A 395 -24.07 6.12 1.30
C SER A 395 -22.76 6.90 1.04
N LEU A 396 -22.85 8.24 0.94
CA LEU A 396 -21.65 9.06 0.71
C LEU A 396 -20.59 8.82 1.81
N ALA A 397 -21.01 8.55 3.04
CA ALA A 397 -20.10 8.25 4.15
C ALA A 397 -19.34 6.95 3.94
N ASP A 398 -20.03 5.85 3.58
CA ASP A 398 -19.39 4.56 3.31
C ASP A 398 -18.49 4.62 2.07
N ARG A 399 -18.93 5.36 1.05
CA ARG A 399 -18.12 5.60 -0.16
C ARG A 399 -16.84 6.35 0.16
N LEU A 400 -16.90 7.40 1.00
CA LEU A 400 -15.72 8.12 1.48
C LEU A 400 -14.82 7.23 2.33
N LEU A 401 -15.39 6.45 3.26
CA LEU A 401 -14.61 5.52 4.09
C LEU A 401 -13.83 4.51 3.25
N LEU A 402 -14.47 3.88 2.26
CA LEU A 402 -13.81 2.96 1.33
C LEU A 402 -12.69 3.63 0.56
N THR A 403 -12.95 4.84 0.04
CA THR A 403 -11.97 5.59 -0.73
C THR A 403 -10.79 6.05 0.13
N ILE A 404 -11.06 6.50 1.35
CA ILE A 404 -10.02 6.90 2.30
C ILE A 404 -9.20 5.68 2.74
N ALA A 405 -9.85 4.56 3.06
CA ALA A 405 -9.20 3.35 3.51
C ALA A 405 -8.22 2.76 2.48
N VAL A 406 -8.53 2.91 1.19
CA VAL A 406 -7.72 2.34 0.12
C VAL A 406 -7.01 3.44 -0.67
N SER A 407 -7.75 4.28 -1.39
CA SER A 407 -7.14 5.24 -2.33
C SER A 407 -6.28 6.29 -1.62
N LEU A 408 -6.77 6.90 -0.53
CA LEU A 408 -6.01 7.93 0.16
C LEU A 408 -4.82 7.35 0.93
N LEU A 409 -5.02 6.25 1.67
CA LEU A 409 -3.95 5.58 2.39
C LEU A 409 -2.82 5.14 1.44
N TRP A 410 -3.16 4.44 0.36
CA TRP A 410 -2.20 3.99 -0.63
C TRP A 410 -1.57 5.16 -1.36
N GLY A 411 -2.36 6.18 -1.72
CA GLY A 411 -1.90 7.38 -2.39
C GLY A 411 -0.83 8.12 -1.59
N ILE A 412 -1.04 8.35 -0.30
CA ILE A 412 -0.04 8.99 0.54
C ILE A 412 1.18 8.08 0.72
N ALA A 413 0.98 6.78 0.97
CA ALA A 413 2.08 5.83 1.12
C ALA A 413 2.97 5.74 -0.14
N MET A 414 2.38 5.86 -1.34
CA MET A 414 3.07 5.88 -2.63
C MET A 414 3.97 7.10 -2.87
N MET A 415 3.86 8.15 -2.06
CA MET A 415 4.84 9.24 -2.06
C MET A 415 6.21 8.81 -1.51
N PHE A 416 6.25 7.72 -0.75
CA PHE A 416 7.44 7.23 -0.06
C PHE A 416 8.03 5.96 -0.66
N ASP A 417 7.30 5.32 -1.60
CA ASP A 417 7.79 4.15 -2.33
C ASP A 417 7.00 3.90 -3.61
N SER A 418 7.57 3.15 -4.56
CA SER A 418 6.96 2.85 -5.85
C SER A 418 6.13 1.56 -5.79
N PHE A 419 5.11 1.52 -4.94
CA PHE A 419 4.35 0.31 -4.61
C PHE A 419 3.72 -0.38 -5.83
N LEU A 420 3.09 0.36 -6.73
CA LEU A 420 2.42 -0.23 -7.89
C LEU A 420 3.38 -0.65 -9.03
N ASN A 421 4.68 -0.47 -8.84
CA ASN A 421 5.72 -1.07 -9.69
C ASN A 421 6.30 -2.35 -9.08
N LEU A 422 5.94 -2.66 -7.83
CA LEU A 422 6.41 -3.84 -7.14
C LEU A 422 5.35 -4.95 -7.21
N LYS A 423 5.76 -6.16 -7.63
CA LYS A 423 4.88 -7.32 -7.88
C LYS A 423 3.84 -7.51 -6.78
N PHE A 424 4.28 -7.57 -5.52
CA PHE A 424 3.39 -7.89 -4.40
C PHE A 424 2.30 -6.84 -4.19
N TYR A 425 2.64 -5.57 -4.17
CA TYR A 425 1.68 -4.50 -3.90
C TYR A 425 0.63 -4.40 -4.99
N THR A 426 1.04 -4.48 -6.26
CA THR A 426 0.11 -4.44 -7.38
C THR A 426 -0.83 -5.63 -7.37
N HIS A 427 -0.32 -6.82 -7.13
CA HIS A 427 -1.13 -8.04 -7.05
C HIS A 427 -2.15 -7.94 -5.91
N TYR A 428 -1.73 -7.43 -4.74
CA TYR A 428 -2.62 -7.22 -3.61
C TYR A 428 -3.65 -6.14 -3.86
N TYR A 429 -3.26 -5.03 -4.49
CA TYR A 429 -4.19 -3.99 -4.85
C TYR A 429 -5.28 -4.49 -5.80
N CYS A 430 -4.90 -5.28 -6.80
CA CYS A 430 -5.83 -5.91 -7.73
C CYS A 430 -6.80 -6.85 -7.02
N LEU A 431 -6.27 -7.74 -6.16
CA LEU A 431 -7.08 -8.64 -5.34
C LEU A 431 -8.06 -7.86 -4.46
N LEU A 432 -7.54 -6.86 -3.75
CA LEU A 432 -8.33 -6.00 -2.86
C LEU A 432 -9.47 -5.32 -3.62
N CYS A 433 -9.22 -4.75 -4.79
CA CYS A 433 -10.25 -4.11 -5.60
C CYS A 433 -11.33 -5.11 -6.07
N GLY A 434 -10.95 -6.34 -6.41
CA GLY A 434 -11.90 -7.41 -6.74
C GLY A 434 -12.79 -7.78 -5.55
N VAL A 435 -12.19 -7.95 -4.37
CA VAL A 435 -12.92 -8.22 -3.11
C VAL A 435 -13.82 -7.05 -2.73
N LEU A 436 -13.32 -5.80 -2.86
CA LEU A 436 -14.11 -4.59 -2.57
C LEU A 436 -15.36 -4.48 -3.47
N TYR A 437 -15.20 -4.76 -4.75
CA TYR A 437 -16.34 -4.78 -5.67
C TYR A 437 -17.40 -5.80 -5.23
N ALA A 438 -16.97 -7.00 -4.85
CA ALA A 438 -17.85 -8.03 -4.34
C ALA A 438 -18.50 -7.64 -2.99
N PHE A 439 -17.73 -7.04 -2.09
CA PHE A 439 -18.20 -6.55 -0.80
C PHE A 439 -19.31 -5.50 -0.96
N VAL A 440 -19.11 -4.52 -1.85
CA VAL A 440 -20.10 -3.48 -2.12
C VAL A 440 -21.42 -4.06 -2.67
N ASN A 441 -21.31 -5.03 -3.59
CA ASN A 441 -22.52 -5.71 -4.09
C ASN A 441 -23.22 -6.53 -2.99
N SER A 442 -22.47 -7.11 -2.05
CA SER A 442 -23.00 -7.88 -0.93
C SER A 442 -23.69 -6.99 0.14
N LEU A 443 -23.18 -5.76 0.38
CA LEU A 443 -23.81 -4.80 1.31
C LEU A 443 -25.24 -4.47 0.91
N ARG A 444 -25.49 -4.31 -0.39
CA ARG A 444 -26.81 -3.94 -0.93
C ARG A 444 -27.81 -5.09 -0.93
N GLU A 445 -27.36 -6.31 -1.13
CA GLU A 445 -28.25 -7.48 -1.01
C GLU A 445 -28.81 -7.61 0.42
N GLY A 446 -28.07 -7.15 1.43
CA GLY A 446 -28.48 -7.14 2.84
C GLY A 446 -29.53 -6.06 3.15
N ASP A 447 -29.47 -4.91 2.49
CA ASP A 447 -30.41 -3.78 2.70
C ASP A 447 -31.77 -3.98 1.99
N ALA A 448 -31.82 -4.89 1.01
CA ALA A 448 -33.05 -5.21 0.26
C ALA A 448 -33.90 -6.30 0.93
N ARG A 449 -33.45 -6.89 2.04
CA ARG A 449 -34.15 -7.90 2.83
C ARG A 449 -34.57 -7.34 4.18
#